data_0d8284e68ba0ebf790649a2597c2c93d
#
_entry.id   0d8284e68ba0ebf790649a2597c2c93d
#
_cell.length_a   1.000
_cell.length_b   1.000
_cell.length_c   1.000
_cell.angle_alpha   90.00
_cell.angle_beta   90.00
_cell.angle_gamma   90.00
#
_symmetry.space_group_name_H-M   'P 1'
#
loop_
_entity.id
_entity.type
_entity.pdbx_description
1 polymer ?
#
loop_
_entity_poly.entity_id
_entity_poly.type
_entity_poly.pdbx_seq_one_letter_code
_entity_poly.pdbx_strand_id
1 'polypeptide(L)'
;MSSRISVAGVAHRGNNILVMRRLPGGSVGGLWEFPGGKAEKGERPREALIREWKEETGLEIAVGDEIARGEFHHKGVPITLIAFSVELSSTDSDPDLREHDAFQWVNPRQLSRLALVDSDRIVADVISRESA
;
A
#
# COMPACT_ATOMS: atom_id res chain seq x y z
N MET A 1 0.41 23.84 9.07
CA MET A 1 1.40 22.75 8.98
C MET A 1 0.95 21.75 7.92
N SER A 2 1.87 21.30 7.12
CA SER A 2 1.55 20.25 6.17
C SER A 2 1.26 18.95 6.92
N SER A 3 0.19 18.30 6.55
CA SER A 3 -0.15 16.99 7.04
C SER A 3 0.92 15.99 6.58
N ARG A 4 1.38 15.14 7.49
CA ARG A 4 2.34 14.10 7.17
C ARG A 4 1.63 12.75 7.20
N ILE A 5 0.93 12.50 6.13
CA ILE A 5 0.12 11.30 5.97
C ILE A 5 0.61 10.53 4.75
N SER A 6 0.83 9.23 4.96
CA SER A 6 1.01 8.25 3.89
C SER A 6 -0.21 7.35 3.86
N VAL A 7 -0.58 6.91 2.67
CA VAL A 7 -1.72 6.02 2.48
C VAL A 7 -1.26 4.75 1.77
N ALA A 8 -1.94 3.65 2.05
CA ALA A 8 -1.69 2.37 1.40
C ALA A 8 -3.01 1.69 1.10
N GLY A 9 -3.07 0.96 0.00
CA GLY A 9 -4.26 0.23 -0.41
C GLY A 9 -4.04 -1.27 -0.41
N VAL A 10 -4.98 -1.99 0.18
CA VAL A 10 -4.96 -3.45 0.23
C VAL A 10 -6.08 -3.97 -0.65
N ALA A 11 -5.70 -4.48 -1.82
CA ALA A 11 -6.63 -5.05 -2.79
C ALA A 11 -6.66 -6.57 -2.65
N HIS A 12 -7.84 -7.13 -2.72
CA HIS A 12 -8.05 -8.57 -2.62
C HIS A 12 -8.47 -9.14 -3.96
N ARG A 13 -7.97 -10.34 -4.26
CA ARG A 13 -8.46 -11.19 -5.34
C ARG A 13 -8.66 -12.57 -4.72
N GLY A 14 -9.92 -12.93 -4.42
CA GLY A 14 -10.18 -14.07 -3.55
C GLY A 14 -9.56 -13.81 -2.18
N ASN A 15 -8.76 -14.76 -1.71
CA ASN A 15 -8.04 -14.62 -0.43
C ASN A 15 -6.67 -13.97 -0.58
N ASN A 16 -6.25 -13.67 -1.81
CA ASN A 16 -4.92 -13.13 -2.06
C ASN A 16 -4.92 -11.60 -2.06
N ILE A 17 -3.78 -11.05 -1.72
CA ILE A 17 -3.59 -9.62 -1.56
C ILE A 17 -2.48 -9.15 -2.50
N LEU A 18 -2.68 -8.00 -3.13
CA LEU A 18 -1.71 -7.43 -4.04
C LEU A 18 -0.55 -6.78 -3.27
N VAL A 19 0.66 -7.20 -3.61
CA VAL A 19 1.88 -6.52 -3.19
C VAL A 19 2.74 -6.25 -4.41
N MET A 20 3.52 -5.18 -4.37
CA MET A 20 4.37 -4.78 -5.49
C MET A 20 5.79 -4.50 -4.98
N ARG A 21 6.78 -4.85 -5.80
CA ARG A 21 8.18 -4.67 -5.45
C ARG A 21 8.72 -3.38 -6.05
N ARG A 22 9.31 -2.56 -5.21
CA ARG A 22 9.88 -1.29 -5.62
C ARG A 22 11.11 -1.50 -6.50
N LEU A 23 11.29 -0.61 -7.47
CA LEU A 23 12.47 -0.61 -8.32
C LEU A 23 13.75 -0.56 -7.46
N PRO A 24 14.86 -1.14 -7.94
CA PRO A 24 16.13 -1.10 -7.22
C PRO A 24 16.60 0.34 -6.98
N GLY A 25 17.29 0.55 -5.89
CA GLY A 25 17.88 1.85 -5.54
C GLY A 25 17.21 2.49 -4.34
N GLY A 26 17.96 3.33 -3.64
CA GLY A 26 17.49 3.98 -2.44
C GLY A 26 17.35 3.03 -1.25
N SER A 27 16.83 3.55 -0.15
CA SER A 27 16.71 2.79 1.10
C SER A 27 15.64 1.71 1.07
N VAL A 28 14.65 1.81 0.18
CA VAL A 28 13.54 0.86 0.09
C VAL A 28 13.51 0.09 -1.23
N GLY A 29 14.53 0.27 -2.07
CA GLY A 29 14.60 -0.45 -3.36
C GLY A 29 14.64 -1.96 -3.18
N GLY A 30 13.88 -2.69 -4.00
CA GLY A 30 13.78 -4.13 -3.92
C GLY A 30 12.87 -4.67 -2.84
N LEU A 31 12.28 -3.80 -2.02
CA LEU A 31 11.32 -4.21 -1.00
C LEU A 31 9.90 -4.23 -1.55
N TRP A 32 9.08 -5.10 -0.98
CA TRP A 32 7.67 -5.21 -1.33
C TRP A 32 6.84 -4.23 -0.51
N GLU A 33 5.72 -3.77 -1.08
CA GLU A 33 4.83 -2.84 -0.40
C GLU A 33 3.40 -2.99 -0.89
N PHE A 34 2.47 -2.43 -0.12
CA PHE A 34 1.11 -2.18 -0.58
C PHE A 34 1.13 -0.85 -1.33
N PRO A 35 0.64 -0.78 -2.57
CA PRO A 35 0.69 0.47 -3.34
C PRO A 35 0.02 1.63 -2.63
N GLY A 36 0.63 2.80 -2.72
CA GLY A 36 0.14 4.02 -2.09
C GLY A 36 1.21 5.10 -2.14
N GLY A 37 1.11 6.07 -1.28
CA GLY A 37 2.09 7.15 -1.24
C GLY A 37 1.68 8.26 -0.30
N LYS A 38 2.28 9.43 -0.48
CA LYS A 38 2.05 10.57 0.40
C LYS A 38 0.83 11.36 -0.03
N ALA A 39 0.02 11.75 0.94
CA ALA A 39 -1.05 12.72 0.69
C ALA A 39 -0.43 14.10 0.46
N GLU A 40 -0.91 14.81 -0.54
CA GLU A 40 -0.51 16.17 -0.81
C GLU A 40 -1.25 17.15 0.11
N LYS A 41 -0.72 18.34 0.25
CA LYS A 41 -1.33 19.36 1.09
C LYS A 41 -2.76 19.63 0.64
N GLY A 42 -3.70 19.55 1.57
CA GLY A 42 -5.12 19.78 1.28
C GLY A 42 -5.85 18.58 0.71
N GLU A 43 -5.12 17.52 0.43
CA GLU A 43 -5.70 16.29 -0.13
C GLU A 43 -6.20 15.39 1.00
N ARG A 44 -7.38 14.83 0.83
CA ARG A 44 -7.90 13.83 1.78
C ARG A 44 -7.17 12.50 1.57
N PRO A 45 -7.00 11.69 2.64
CA PRO A 45 -6.33 10.39 2.50
C PRO A 45 -6.93 9.50 1.42
N ARG A 46 -8.25 9.42 1.32
CA ARG A 46 -8.91 8.59 0.30
C ARG A 46 -8.65 9.09 -1.11
N GLU A 47 -8.62 10.41 -1.30
CA GLU A 47 -8.30 11.01 -2.60
C GLU A 47 -6.84 10.73 -2.97
N ALA A 48 -5.94 10.84 -2.01
CA ALA A 48 -4.53 10.55 -2.21
C ALA A 48 -4.32 9.11 -2.68
N LEU A 49 -5.05 8.17 -2.07
CA LEU A 49 -4.93 6.77 -2.42
C LEU A 49 -5.41 6.50 -3.85
N ILE A 50 -6.53 7.09 -4.24
CA ILE A 50 -7.04 6.94 -5.62
C ILE A 50 -6.03 7.49 -6.61
N ARG A 51 -5.48 8.67 -6.34
CA ARG A 51 -4.48 9.31 -7.21
C ARG A 51 -3.21 8.48 -7.31
N GLU A 52 -2.67 8.04 -6.17
CA GLU A 52 -1.42 7.25 -6.13
C GLU A 52 -1.56 5.93 -6.88
N TRP A 53 -2.69 5.23 -6.71
CA TRP A 53 -2.92 3.98 -7.42
C TRP A 53 -3.00 4.20 -8.92
N LYS A 54 -3.67 5.27 -9.35
CA LYS A 54 -3.75 5.60 -10.78
C LYS A 54 -2.37 5.90 -11.35
N GLU A 55 -1.58 6.68 -10.65
CA GLU A 55 -0.23 7.06 -11.09
C GLU A 55 0.72 5.87 -11.12
N GLU A 56 0.71 5.05 -10.08
CA GLU A 56 1.67 3.95 -9.93
C GLU A 56 1.29 2.69 -10.69
N THR A 57 0.00 2.38 -10.74
CA THR A 57 -0.47 1.09 -11.26
C THR A 57 -1.37 1.20 -12.49
N GLY A 58 -1.84 2.39 -12.81
CA GLY A 58 -2.82 2.59 -13.87
C GLY A 58 -4.22 2.11 -13.52
N LEU A 59 -4.42 1.58 -12.32
CA LEU A 59 -5.71 1.02 -11.91
C LEU A 59 -6.58 2.06 -11.24
N GLU A 60 -7.89 2.00 -11.55
CA GLU A 60 -8.89 2.77 -10.85
C GLU A 60 -9.46 1.92 -9.73
N ILE A 61 -9.65 2.52 -8.57
CA ILE A 61 -10.08 1.83 -7.37
C ILE A 61 -11.24 2.55 -6.69
N ALA A 62 -12.02 1.78 -5.94
CA ALA A 62 -12.95 2.31 -4.96
C ALA A 62 -12.34 2.07 -3.58
N VAL A 63 -12.27 3.10 -2.76
CA VAL A 63 -11.67 3.01 -1.42
C VAL A 63 -12.73 2.57 -0.42
N GLY A 64 -12.46 1.48 0.26
CA GLY A 64 -13.34 0.93 1.28
C GLY A 64 -12.96 1.38 2.68
N ASP A 65 -13.06 0.46 3.65
CA ASP A 65 -12.82 0.76 5.05
C ASP A 65 -11.35 0.99 5.36
N GLU A 66 -11.09 1.85 6.33
CA GLU A 66 -9.77 1.95 6.94
C GLU A 66 -9.53 0.66 7.73
N ILE A 67 -8.43 -0.02 7.45
CA ILE A 67 -8.12 -1.31 8.08
C ILE A 67 -6.95 -1.26 9.06
N ALA A 68 -6.09 -0.25 8.94
CA ALA A 68 -4.94 -0.11 9.82
C ALA A 68 -4.50 1.34 9.86
N ARG A 69 -3.92 1.74 10.98
CA ARG A 69 -3.35 3.07 11.15
C ARG A 69 -2.21 2.98 12.14
N GLY A 70 -1.12 3.66 11.86
CA GLY A 70 0.03 3.69 12.74
C GLY A 70 0.96 4.82 12.39
N GLU A 71 1.96 5.02 13.24
CA GLU A 71 2.97 6.05 13.02
C GLU A 71 4.31 5.40 12.76
N PHE A 72 5.04 5.96 11.82
CA PHE A 72 6.43 5.60 11.59
C PHE A 72 7.25 6.87 11.39
N HIS A 73 8.57 6.75 11.46
CA HIS A 73 9.46 7.88 11.28
C HIS A 73 10.26 7.72 9.99
N HIS A 74 10.33 8.80 9.22
CA HIS A 74 11.16 8.86 8.02
C HIS A 74 12.08 10.06 8.17
N LYS A 75 13.39 9.80 8.22
CA LYS A 75 14.40 10.84 8.42
C LYS A 75 14.09 11.69 9.67
N GLY A 76 13.68 11.02 10.74
CA GLY A 76 13.36 11.69 12.00
C GLY A 76 12.01 12.38 12.06
N VAL A 77 11.24 12.33 11.00
CA VAL A 77 9.93 12.99 10.91
C VAL A 77 8.82 11.97 11.13
N PRO A 78 7.89 12.21 12.07
CA PRO A 78 6.76 11.32 12.27
C PRO A 78 5.77 11.42 11.12
N ILE A 79 5.33 10.27 10.62
CA ILE A 79 4.36 10.15 9.53
C ILE A 79 3.27 9.19 9.98
N THR A 80 2.02 9.56 9.77
CA THR A 80 0.89 8.68 10.01
C THR A 80 0.60 7.88 8.75
N LEU A 81 0.63 6.55 8.87
CA LEU A 81 0.22 5.64 7.80
C LEU A 81 -1.23 5.26 8.01
N ILE A 82 -2.04 5.41 6.97
CA ILE A 82 -3.44 4.98 6.97
C ILE A 82 -3.61 4.01 5.81
N ALA A 83 -4.04 2.79 6.11
CA ALA A 83 -4.30 1.76 5.12
C ALA A 83 -5.79 1.53 4.97
N PHE A 84 -6.21 1.37 3.73
CA PHE A 84 -7.61 1.13 3.37
C PHE A 84 -7.73 -0.16 2.56
N SER A 85 -8.85 -0.85 2.74
CA SER A 85 -9.27 -1.87 1.78
C SER A 85 -9.66 -1.16 0.48
N VAL A 86 -9.28 -1.72 -0.67
CA VAL A 86 -9.66 -1.15 -1.96
C VAL A 86 -10.24 -2.23 -2.86
N GLU A 87 -11.17 -1.82 -3.72
CA GLU A 87 -11.70 -2.67 -4.78
C GLU A 87 -11.25 -2.14 -6.13
N LEU A 88 -10.79 -3.03 -7.00
CA LEU A 88 -10.44 -2.67 -8.36
C LEU A 88 -11.73 -2.49 -9.16
N SER A 89 -11.78 -1.44 -9.99
CA SER A 89 -12.92 -1.21 -10.87
C SER A 89 -13.09 -2.32 -11.90
N SER A 90 -11.98 -3.00 -12.24
CA SER A 90 -12.01 -4.22 -13.04
C SER A 90 -11.27 -5.31 -12.27
N THR A 91 -11.99 -6.37 -11.89
CA THR A 91 -11.45 -7.45 -11.05
C THR A 91 -10.37 -8.29 -11.73
N ASP A 92 -10.32 -8.26 -13.06
CA ASP A 92 -9.38 -9.06 -13.84
C ASP A 92 -8.14 -8.29 -14.27
N SER A 93 -8.05 -7.00 -13.90
CA SER A 93 -6.92 -6.17 -14.30
C SER A 93 -5.73 -6.38 -13.38
N ASP A 94 -4.55 -6.47 -13.98
CA ASP A 94 -3.29 -6.48 -13.26
C ASP A 94 -2.67 -5.07 -13.31
N PRO A 95 -1.86 -4.71 -12.31
CA PRO A 95 -1.23 -3.41 -12.30
C PRO A 95 -0.17 -3.26 -13.38
N ASP A 96 -0.03 -2.03 -13.90
CA ASP A 96 1.12 -1.66 -14.72
C ASP A 96 2.36 -1.59 -13.82
N LEU A 97 3.51 -1.87 -14.39
CA LEU A 97 4.79 -1.72 -13.73
C LEU A 97 5.41 -0.38 -14.15
N ARG A 98 5.29 0.62 -13.31
CA ARG A 98 5.80 1.98 -13.56
C ARG A 98 6.88 2.35 -12.56
N GLU A 99 6.57 2.29 -11.28
CA GLU A 99 7.50 2.54 -10.17
C GLU A 99 7.91 1.26 -9.47
N HIS A 100 7.45 0.13 -9.98
CA HIS A 100 7.70 -1.20 -9.46
C HIS A 100 8.19 -2.11 -10.58
N ASP A 101 8.93 -3.16 -10.23
CA ASP A 101 9.44 -4.12 -11.21
C ASP A 101 8.77 -5.49 -11.13
N ALA A 102 7.86 -5.68 -10.18
CA ALA A 102 7.10 -6.92 -10.05
C ALA A 102 5.83 -6.69 -9.23
N PHE A 103 4.86 -7.56 -9.43
CA PHE A 103 3.70 -7.64 -8.56
C PHE A 103 3.37 -9.10 -8.28
N GLN A 104 2.73 -9.35 -7.13
CA GLN A 104 2.24 -10.69 -6.77
C GLN A 104 0.93 -10.56 -6.02
N TRP A 105 0.06 -11.55 -6.21
CA TRP A 105 -1.12 -11.76 -5.41
C TRP A 105 -0.76 -12.85 -4.41
N VAL A 106 -0.58 -12.47 -3.14
CA VAL A 106 -0.06 -13.37 -2.11
C VAL A 106 -1.12 -13.69 -1.08
N ASN A 107 -1.05 -14.91 -0.53
CA ASN A 107 -1.87 -15.28 0.61
C ASN A 107 -1.44 -14.46 1.82
N PRO A 108 -2.37 -13.99 2.68
CA PRO A 108 -2.01 -13.23 3.88
C PRO A 108 -0.94 -13.89 4.75
N ARG A 109 -0.90 -15.22 4.80
CA ARG A 109 0.11 -15.95 5.56
C ARG A 109 1.52 -15.76 5.03
N GLN A 110 1.68 -15.40 3.76
CA GLN A 110 2.98 -15.17 3.13
C GLN A 110 3.55 -13.79 3.46
N LEU A 111 2.73 -12.88 3.96
CA LEU A 111 3.17 -11.50 4.24
C LEU A 111 4.33 -11.45 5.24
N SER A 112 4.34 -12.32 6.24
CA SER A 112 5.41 -12.35 7.23
C SER A 112 6.74 -12.81 6.66
N ARG A 113 6.73 -13.45 5.48
CA ARG A 113 7.92 -13.96 4.81
C ARG A 113 8.46 -13.04 3.75
N LEU A 114 7.69 -12.01 3.38
CA LEU A 114 8.12 -11.05 2.38
C LEU A 114 9.03 -9.99 3.01
N ALA A 115 9.99 -9.53 2.22
CA ALA A 115 10.79 -8.37 2.59
C ALA A 115 9.97 -7.12 2.31
N LEU A 116 9.12 -6.75 3.28
CA LEU A 116 8.24 -5.58 3.17
C LEU A 116 8.97 -4.31 3.59
N VAL A 117 8.55 -3.19 3.03
CA VAL A 117 8.91 -1.87 3.54
C VAL A 117 8.48 -1.81 5.01
N ASP A 118 9.34 -1.30 5.89
CA ASP A 118 9.10 -1.33 7.34
C ASP A 118 7.74 -0.77 7.77
N SER A 119 7.35 0.37 7.21
CA SER A 119 6.07 1.00 7.53
C SER A 119 4.89 0.09 7.20
N ASP A 120 5.00 -0.74 6.16
CA ASP A 120 3.92 -1.63 5.74
C ASP A 120 3.76 -2.84 6.65
N ARG A 121 4.72 -3.10 7.55
CA ARG A 121 4.57 -4.10 8.61
C ARG A 121 3.39 -3.80 9.51
N ILE A 122 3.07 -2.53 9.72
CA ILE A 122 1.90 -2.10 10.49
C ILE A 122 0.64 -2.71 9.88
N VAL A 123 0.54 -2.63 8.56
CA VAL A 123 -0.61 -3.14 7.80
C VAL A 123 -0.61 -4.67 7.79
N ALA A 124 0.54 -5.26 7.50
CA ALA A 124 0.69 -6.72 7.44
C ALA A 124 0.34 -7.39 8.76
N ASP A 125 0.70 -6.78 9.89
CA ASP A 125 0.39 -7.32 11.20
C ASP A 125 -1.11 -7.36 11.46
N VAL A 126 -1.84 -6.33 11.05
CA VAL A 126 -3.31 -6.30 11.18
C VAL A 126 -3.94 -7.39 10.31
N ILE A 127 -3.51 -7.49 9.05
CA ILE A 127 -4.03 -8.50 8.12
C ILE A 127 -3.78 -9.91 8.64
N SER A 128 -2.58 -10.18 9.15
CA SER A 128 -2.21 -11.49 9.68
C SER A 128 -3.08 -11.89 10.88
N ARG A 129 -3.39 -10.93 11.75
CA ARG A 129 -4.26 -11.19 12.92
C ARG A 129 -5.68 -11.52 12.51
N GLU A 130 -6.19 -10.83 11.50
CA GLU A 130 -7.56 -11.08 11.01
C GLU A 130 -7.69 -12.39 10.26
N SER A 131 -6.57 -12.90 9.72
CA SER A 131 -6.55 -14.14 8.93
C SER A 131 -6.23 -15.39 9.76
N ALA A 132 -5.96 -15.21 11.05
CA ALA A 132 -5.59 -16.29 11.93
C ALA A 132 -6.83 -17.12 12.36
#